data_9e27398dd44f7463a2fa862ec678fbd1
#
_entry.id   9e27398dd44f7463a2fa862ec678fbd1
#
_cell.length_a   1.000
_cell.length_b   1.000
_cell.length_c   1.000
_cell.angle_alpha   90.00
_cell.angle_beta   90.00
_cell.angle_gamma   90.00
#
_symmetry.space_group_name_H-M   'P 1'
#
loop_
_entity.id
_entity.type
_entity.pdbx_description
1 polymer ?
#
loop_
_entity_poly.entity_id
_entity_poly.type
_entity_poly.pdbx_seq_one_letter_code
_entity_poly.pdbx_strand_id
1 'polypeptide(L)'
;IVNRSKTATFTLEERKDMIIKATEHLDNIYIDSFDGLLADYVNRNNIDVLVRGLRATMDFEYELQMAHMNAHLFCSADNHVETIFLMTSPKYSFISSSIVKEVYSLKGDICGLVPEVVIDVMDKKQI
;
A
#
# COMPACT_ATOMS: atom_id res chain seq x y z
N ILE A 1 6.73 3.04 -1.73
CA ILE A 1 7.17 4.45 -1.64
C ILE A 1 6.91 4.98 -0.24
N VAL A 2 7.91 5.60 0.36
CA VAL A 2 7.79 6.20 1.68
C VAL A 2 7.12 7.57 1.58
N ASN A 3 5.96 7.72 2.24
CA ASN A 3 5.27 8.99 2.31
C ASN A 3 5.70 9.76 3.58
N ARG A 4 6.51 10.79 3.42
CA ARG A 4 7.05 11.61 4.52
C ARG A 4 6.01 12.51 5.21
N SER A 5 4.87 12.77 4.55
CA SER A 5 3.82 13.62 5.12
C SER A 5 2.91 12.91 6.11
N LYS A 6 3.00 11.58 6.23
CA LYS A 6 2.16 10.77 7.12
C LYS A 6 2.97 10.21 8.27
N THR A 7 2.53 10.47 9.49
CA THR A 7 3.03 9.78 10.69
C THR A 7 2.52 8.34 10.68
N ALA A 8 3.42 7.39 10.47
CA ALA A 8 3.08 5.98 10.46
C ALA A 8 3.15 5.39 11.88
N THR A 9 2.21 4.53 12.22
CA THR A 9 2.18 3.80 13.51
C THR A 9 3.34 2.80 13.62
N PHE A 10 3.70 2.20 12.50
CA PHE A 10 4.78 1.23 12.40
C PHE A 10 5.98 1.83 11.68
N THR A 11 7.18 1.46 12.10
CA THR A 11 8.43 1.81 11.40
C THR A 11 8.43 1.19 9.99
N LEU A 12 9.35 1.64 9.15
CA LEU A 12 9.50 1.09 7.82
C LEU A 12 9.84 -0.41 7.87
N GLU A 13 10.75 -0.79 8.75
CA GLU A 13 11.18 -2.18 8.92
C GLU A 13 10.03 -3.07 9.41
N GLU A 14 9.28 -2.63 10.42
CA GLU A 14 8.11 -3.36 10.89
C GLU A 14 7.07 -3.57 9.79
N ARG A 15 6.83 -2.57 8.94
CA ARG A 15 5.92 -2.70 7.80
C ARG A 15 6.42 -3.70 6.77
N LYS A 16 7.72 -3.68 6.46
CA LYS A 16 8.33 -4.65 5.54
C LYS A 16 8.20 -6.07 6.10
N ASP A 17 8.57 -6.26 7.37
CA ASP A 17 8.49 -7.57 8.02
C ASP A 17 7.06 -8.13 8.05
N MET A 18 6.06 -7.29 8.36
CA MET A 18 4.66 -7.69 8.32
C MET A 18 4.21 -8.11 6.90
N ILE A 19 4.61 -7.36 5.87
CA ILE A 19 4.24 -7.71 4.49
C ILE A 19 4.94 -9.01 4.07
N ILE A 20 6.22 -9.17 4.35
CA ILE A 20 6.98 -10.40 4.06
C ILE A 20 6.28 -11.60 4.67
N LYS A 21 5.94 -11.55 5.96
CA LYS A 21 5.25 -12.65 6.65
C LYS A 21 3.84 -12.90 6.11
N ALA A 22 3.09 -11.85 5.82
CA ALA A 22 1.74 -11.98 5.27
C ALA A 22 1.72 -12.57 3.85
N THR A 23 2.84 -12.48 3.11
CA THR A 23 2.96 -12.93 1.73
C THR A 23 3.94 -14.08 1.54
N GLU A 24 4.45 -14.70 2.61
CA GLU A 24 5.45 -15.77 2.57
C GLU A 24 5.01 -17.02 1.79
N HIS A 25 3.70 -17.20 1.61
CA HIS A 25 3.10 -18.27 0.83
C HIS A 25 3.10 -18.00 -0.70
N LEU A 26 3.63 -16.86 -1.14
CA LEU A 26 3.66 -16.43 -2.54
C LEU A 26 5.11 -16.30 -3.01
N ASP A 27 5.51 -17.12 -3.97
CA ASP A 27 6.90 -17.19 -4.46
C ASP A 27 7.30 -16.03 -5.40
N ASN A 28 6.33 -15.28 -5.91
CA ASN A 28 6.52 -14.24 -6.92
C ASN A 28 6.39 -12.81 -6.36
N ILE A 29 6.51 -12.63 -5.05
CA ILE A 29 6.42 -11.33 -4.38
C ILE A 29 7.81 -10.88 -3.93
N TYR A 30 8.18 -9.65 -4.27
CA TYR A 30 9.36 -8.97 -3.78
C TYR A 30 8.96 -7.70 -3.02
N ILE A 31 9.41 -7.56 -1.78
CA ILE A 31 9.07 -6.42 -0.91
C ILE A 31 10.23 -5.43 -0.91
N ASP A 32 9.95 -4.22 -1.37
CA ASP A 32 10.94 -3.16 -1.41
C ASP A 32 10.42 -1.86 -0.80
N SER A 33 11.31 -0.93 -0.54
CA SER A 33 11.01 0.42 -0.08
C SER A 33 11.85 1.45 -0.82
N PHE A 34 11.23 2.56 -1.17
CA PHE A 34 11.90 3.64 -1.87
C PHE A 34 11.46 5.00 -1.32
N ASP A 35 12.43 5.88 -1.13
CA ASP A 35 12.21 7.25 -0.70
C ASP A 35 12.53 8.19 -1.87
N GLY A 36 11.49 8.62 -2.57
CA GLY A 36 11.61 9.45 -3.76
C GLY A 36 10.36 9.40 -4.63
N LEU A 37 10.47 9.92 -5.85
CA LEU A 37 9.37 9.88 -6.80
C LEU A 37 9.14 8.45 -7.31
N LEU A 38 7.87 8.08 -7.46
CA LEU A 38 7.51 6.78 -8.03
C LEU A 38 8.10 6.60 -9.42
N ALA A 39 8.15 7.67 -10.22
CA ALA A 39 8.75 7.67 -11.55
C ALA A 39 10.24 7.24 -11.53
N ASP A 40 11.01 7.72 -10.57
CA ASP A 40 12.42 7.33 -10.44
C ASP A 40 12.58 5.85 -10.13
N TYR A 41 11.72 5.33 -9.24
CA TYR A 41 11.72 3.92 -8.89
C TYR A 41 11.36 3.03 -10.09
N VAL A 42 10.31 3.40 -10.79
CA VAL A 42 9.81 2.68 -11.97
C VAL A 42 10.87 2.62 -13.07
N ASN A 43 11.50 3.75 -13.37
CA ASN A 43 12.54 3.84 -14.41
C ASN A 43 13.80 3.03 -14.04
N ARG A 44 14.20 3.03 -12.74
CA ARG A 44 15.39 2.29 -12.28
C ARG A 44 15.19 0.77 -12.29
N ASN A 45 13.97 0.31 -12.08
CA ASN A 45 13.66 -1.10 -11.93
C ASN A 45 12.97 -1.71 -13.15
N ASN A 46 12.85 -0.97 -14.26
CA ASN A 46 12.19 -1.40 -15.50
C ASN A 46 10.80 -1.99 -15.24
N ILE A 47 9.97 -1.25 -14.52
CA ILE A 47 8.60 -1.66 -14.20
C ILE A 47 7.71 -1.41 -15.42
N ASP A 48 6.98 -2.42 -15.86
CA ASP A 48 6.08 -2.35 -17.01
C ASP A 48 4.68 -1.88 -16.61
N VAL A 49 4.22 -2.28 -15.40
CA VAL A 49 2.84 -2.04 -14.96
C VAL A 49 2.79 -1.61 -13.50
N LEU A 50 2.01 -0.57 -13.23
CA LEU A 50 1.62 -0.19 -11.88
C LEU A 50 0.21 -0.69 -11.58
N VAL A 51 0.02 -1.35 -10.44
CA VAL A 51 -1.30 -1.79 -9.99
C VAL A 51 -1.72 -0.94 -8.79
N ARG A 52 -2.92 -0.35 -8.86
CA ARG A 52 -3.50 0.47 -7.80
C ARG A 52 -4.85 -0.09 -7.36
N GLY A 53 -4.99 -0.31 -6.05
CA GLY A 53 -6.26 -0.75 -5.46
C GLY A 53 -7.18 0.45 -5.17
N LEU A 54 -8.46 0.32 -5.52
CA LEU A 54 -9.50 1.33 -5.28
C LEU A 54 -10.55 0.77 -4.33
N ARG A 55 -10.90 1.51 -3.28
CA ARG A 55 -11.92 1.12 -2.30
C ARG A 55 -13.25 1.83 -2.53
N ALA A 56 -13.21 3.09 -2.97
CA ALA A 56 -14.37 3.92 -3.18
C ALA A 56 -14.13 4.94 -4.29
N THR A 57 -15.19 5.59 -4.75
CA THR A 57 -15.15 6.61 -5.81
C THR A 57 -14.20 7.77 -5.49
N MET A 58 -14.13 8.20 -4.23
CA MET A 58 -13.22 9.28 -3.79
C MET A 58 -11.76 8.90 -3.92
N ASP A 59 -11.41 7.62 -3.72
CA ASP A 59 -10.03 7.14 -3.95
C ASP A 59 -9.68 7.23 -5.44
N PHE A 60 -10.65 7.00 -6.33
CA PHE A 60 -10.43 6.96 -7.78
C PHE A 60 -10.00 8.32 -8.35
N GLU A 61 -10.62 9.42 -7.96
CA GLU A 61 -10.25 10.75 -8.47
C GLU A 61 -8.79 11.09 -8.14
N TYR A 62 -8.40 10.88 -6.89
CA TYR A 62 -7.02 11.12 -6.46
C TYR A 62 -6.02 10.20 -7.17
N GLU A 63 -6.32 8.91 -7.23
CA GLU A 63 -5.46 7.91 -7.86
C GLU A 63 -5.34 8.15 -9.38
N LEU A 64 -6.42 8.59 -10.04
CA LEU A 64 -6.41 8.95 -11.45
C LEU A 64 -5.53 10.19 -11.72
N GLN A 65 -5.64 11.23 -10.88
CA GLN A 65 -4.78 12.40 -10.97
C GLN A 65 -3.31 12.03 -10.79
N MET A 66 -3.00 11.17 -9.82
CA MET A 66 -1.64 10.68 -9.60
C MET A 66 -1.13 9.83 -10.76
N ALA A 67 -1.99 8.99 -11.36
CA ALA A 67 -1.62 8.20 -12.54
C ALA A 67 -1.29 9.09 -13.73
N HIS A 68 -2.07 10.13 -13.99
CA HIS A 68 -1.80 11.09 -15.07
C HIS A 68 -0.49 11.87 -14.82
N MET A 69 -0.24 12.29 -13.57
CA MET A 69 1.02 12.95 -13.23
C MET A 69 2.21 12.01 -13.42
N ASN A 70 2.09 10.78 -12.95
CA ASN A 70 3.15 9.78 -13.12
C ASN A 70 3.38 9.46 -14.61
N ALA A 71 2.32 9.30 -15.41
CA ALA A 71 2.44 9.07 -16.85
C ALA A 71 3.21 10.22 -17.54
N HIS A 72 2.96 11.47 -17.13
CA HIS A 72 3.75 12.62 -17.63
C HIS A 72 5.23 12.50 -17.26
N LEU A 73 5.55 12.04 -16.04
CA LEU A 73 6.93 11.86 -15.59
C LEU A 73 7.62 10.64 -16.23
N PHE A 74 6.87 9.60 -16.61
CA PHE A 74 7.39 8.42 -17.31
C PHE A 74 7.75 8.74 -18.76
N CYS A 75 6.98 9.61 -19.44
CA CYS A 75 7.23 9.99 -20.84
C CYS A 75 8.59 10.64 -21.09
N SER A 76 9.33 10.99 -20.04
CA SER A 76 10.70 11.51 -20.14
C SER A 76 11.75 10.41 -20.35
N ALA A 77 11.37 9.15 -20.20
CA ALA A 77 12.19 7.97 -20.48
C ALA A 77 11.43 7.11 -21.49
N ASP A 78 12.09 6.44 -22.41
CA ASP A 78 11.49 5.54 -23.44
C ASP A 78 10.69 4.35 -22.86
N ASN A 79 10.25 4.44 -21.61
CA ASN A 79 9.49 3.41 -20.89
C ASN A 79 7.99 3.73 -20.90
N HIS A 80 7.23 2.86 -21.55
CA HIS A 80 5.77 2.86 -21.51
C HIS A 80 5.29 2.09 -20.29
N VAL A 81 4.86 2.82 -19.25
CA VAL A 81 4.36 2.20 -18.01
C VAL A 81 2.86 2.39 -17.89
N GLU A 82 2.14 1.29 -17.86
CA GLU A 82 0.69 1.30 -17.73
C GLU A 82 0.25 1.29 -16.26
N THR A 83 -0.82 2.03 -15.94
CA THR A 83 -1.45 1.97 -14.62
C THR A 83 -2.78 1.24 -14.68
N ILE A 84 -2.90 0.15 -13.94
CA ILE A 84 -4.11 -0.67 -13.82
C ILE A 84 -4.78 -0.39 -12.48
N PHE A 85 -6.08 -0.11 -12.52
CA PHE A 85 -6.90 0.08 -11.32
C PHE A 85 -7.74 -1.17 -11.04
N LEU A 86 -7.62 -1.72 -9.84
CA LEU A 86 -8.40 -2.85 -9.37
C LEU A 86 -9.35 -2.41 -8.25
N MET A 87 -10.65 -2.64 -8.46
CA MET A 87 -11.63 -2.40 -7.41
C MET A 87 -11.53 -3.48 -6.34
N THR A 88 -11.50 -3.06 -5.08
CA THR A 88 -11.58 -3.99 -3.95
C THR A 88 -12.97 -4.63 -3.88
N SER A 89 -13.03 -5.83 -3.36
CA SER A 89 -14.33 -6.48 -3.13
C SER A 89 -15.14 -5.70 -2.07
N PRO A 90 -16.48 -5.70 -2.15
CA PRO A 90 -17.33 -5.03 -1.17
C PRO A 90 -17.04 -5.45 0.28
N LYS A 91 -16.61 -6.69 0.48
CA LYS A 91 -16.23 -7.23 1.79
C LYS A 91 -15.12 -6.43 2.47
N TYR A 92 -14.23 -5.80 1.72
CA TYR A 92 -13.06 -5.08 2.24
C TYR A 92 -13.08 -3.58 1.95
N SER A 93 -14.13 -3.07 1.30
CA SER A 93 -14.21 -1.68 0.85
C SER A 93 -14.18 -0.66 2.00
N PHE A 94 -14.64 -1.05 3.19
CA PHE A 94 -14.67 -0.21 4.40
C PHE A 94 -13.36 -0.23 5.19
N ILE A 95 -12.41 -1.12 4.87
CA ILE A 95 -11.17 -1.26 5.63
C ILE A 95 -10.22 -0.09 5.31
N SER A 96 -9.76 0.59 6.35
CA SER A 96 -8.67 1.55 6.29
C SER A 96 -7.79 1.44 7.54
N SER A 97 -6.55 1.88 7.44
CA SER A 97 -5.63 1.89 8.60
C SER A 97 -6.17 2.71 9.79
N SER A 98 -6.92 3.78 9.51
CA SER A 98 -7.52 4.61 10.57
C SER A 98 -8.64 3.87 11.28
N ILE A 99 -9.58 3.27 10.53
CA ILE A 99 -10.69 2.51 11.09
C ILE A 99 -10.18 1.30 11.89
N VAL A 100 -9.23 0.53 11.33
CA VAL A 100 -8.65 -0.62 12.03
C VAL A 100 -8.03 -0.20 13.37
N LYS A 101 -7.23 0.87 13.38
CA LYS A 101 -6.61 1.36 14.62
C LYS A 101 -7.64 1.86 15.64
N GLU A 102 -8.66 2.56 15.19
CA GLU A 102 -9.74 3.03 16.05
C GLU A 102 -10.49 1.86 16.71
N VAL A 103 -10.93 0.89 15.92
CA VAL A 103 -11.61 -0.32 16.42
C VAL A 103 -10.72 -1.06 17.41
N TYR A 104 -9.44 -1.26 17.09
CA TYR A 104 -8.50 -1.94 17.96
C TYR A 104 -8.28 -1.17 19.29
N SER A 105 -8.10 0.14 19.26
CA SER A 105 -7.92 0.97 20.47
C SER A 105 -9.13 0.92 21.42
N LEU A 106 -10.33 0.72 20.87
CA LEU A 106 -11.57 0.53 21.60
C LEU A 106 -11.83 -0.92 22.01
N LYS A 107 -10.84 -1.82 21.85
CA LYS A 107 -10.93 -3.25 22.14
C LYS A 107 -11.94 -4.00 21.28
N GLY A 108 -12.25 -3.48 20.09
CA GLY A 108 -13.05 -4.15 19.10
C GLY A 108 -12.27 -5.27 18.39
N ASP A 109 -12.98 -6.25 17.86
CA ASP A 109 -12.39 -7.36 17.13
C ASP A 109 -12.00 -6.93 15.70
N ILE A 110 -10.75 -7.17 15.34
CA ILE A 110 -10.19 -6.90 13.99
C ILE A 110 -9.76 -8.20 13.28
N CYS A 111 -10.11 -9.38 13.84
CA CYS A 111 -9.82 -10.67 13.21
C CYS A 111 -10.44 -10.75 11.80
N GLY A 112 -9.66 -11.24 10.84
CA GLY A 112 -10.10 -11.33 9.42
C GLY A 112 -10.19 -10.00 8.69
N LEU A 113 -9.93 -8.86 9.34
CA LEU A 113 -9.80 -7.55 8.69
C LEU A 113 -8.36 -7.23 8.31
N VAL A 114 -7.40 -7.81 9.02
CA VAL A 114 -5.97 -7.70 8.78
C VAL A 114 -5.31 -9.07 8.92
N PRO A 115 -4.10 -9.27 8.34
CA PRO A 115 -3.32 -10.49 8.59
C PRO A 115 -2.98 -10.64 10.09
N GLU A 116 -2.91 -11.87 10.60
CA GLU A 116 -2.60 -12.17 12.00
C GLU A 116 -1.30 -11.50 12.47
N VAL A 117 -0.26 -11.51 11.64
CA VAL A 117 1.00 -10.85 11.96
C VAL A 117 0.85 -9.36 12.29
N VAL A 118 -0.16 -8.69 11.75
CA VAL A 118 -0.44 -7.27 12.07
C VAL A 118 -1.03 -7.16 13.47
N ILE A 119 -1.93 -8.07 13.85
CA ILE A 119 -2.51 -8.14 15.21
C ILE A 119 -1.38 -8.36 16.22
N ASP A 120 -0.51 -9.34 15.97
CA ASP A 120 0.63 -9.65 16.85
C ASP A 120 1.55 -8.45 17.10
N VAL A 121 1.78 -7.63 16.05
CA VAL A 121 2.63 -6.43 16.17
C VAL A 121 1.89 -5.31 16.90
N MET A 122 0.58 -5.17 16.71
CA MET A 122 -0.24 -4.20 17.44
C MET A 122 -0.29 -4.52 18.93
N ASP A 123 -0.46 -5.80 19.30
CA ASP A 123 -0.47 -6.29 20.68
C ASP A 123 0.87 -6.00 21.39
N LYS A 124 1.98 -6.27 20.72
CA LYS A 124 3.32 -5.99 21.27
C LYS A 124 3.59 -4.52 21.51
N LYS A 125 3.01 -3.65 20.67
CA LYS A 125 3.17 -2.20 20.79
C LYS A 125 2.17 -1.54 21.74
N GLN A 126 1.16 -2.25 22.17
CA GLN A 126 0.07 -1.72 23.02
C GLN A 126 -0.58 -0.50 22.40
N ILE A 127 -0.87 -0.57 21.12
CA ILE A 127 -1.50 0.51 20.33
C ILE A 127 -2.96 0.68 20.74
#